data_018f03ab9ed09adaf24050a2709bced4
#
_entry.id   018f03ab9ed09adaf24050a2709bced4
#
_cell.length_a   1.000
_cell.length_b   1.000
_cell.length_c   1.000
_cell.angle_alpha   90.00
_cell.angle_beta   90.00
_cell.angle_gamma   90.00
#
_symmetry.space_group_name_H-M   'P 1'
#
loop_
_entity.id
_entity.type
_entity.pdbx_description
1 polymer ?
#
loop_
_entity_poly.entity_id
_entity_poly.type
_entity_poly.pdbx_seq_one_letter_code
_entity_poly.pdbx_strand_id
1 'polypeptide(L)'
;MRVAEAGFSLLEMLIALAVGAILMVSVGRFLPLLLEQNLRLQQRVQLQQELQQLSHTLQKALQRAGYCRGKCTGPALTLATSGSCVLLRWDENSNGRWEGVGSSDSDFYGYRLRSGQLEMQRAVDNCNGNGWERLTDPAFLTIENFSVVRQGTRLMLHLTGRAGAQSLQVEHWIEGRNL
;
A
#
# COMPACT_ATOMS: atom_id res chain seq x y z
N MET A 1 -17.94 69.80 -12.02
CA MET A 1 -18.40 69.14 -10.81
C MET A 1 -17.19 68.83 -9.93
N ARG A 2 -17.01 69.51 -8.80
CA ARG A 2 -15.96 69.12 -7.82
C ARG A 2 -16.56 68.03 -6.94
N VAL A 3 -16.00 66.84 -6.98
CA VAL A 3 -16.29 65.77 -6.04
C VAL A 3 -15.68 66.19 -4.74
N ALA A 4 -16.49 66.39 -3.70
CA ALA A 4 -16.00 66.65 -2.34
C ALA A 4 -15.31 65.38 -1.84
N GLU A 5 -14.00 65.44 -1.64
CA GLU A 5 -13.24 64.39 -0.94
C GLU A 5 -13.63 64.43 0.52
N ALA A 6 -14.49 63.52 0.95
CA ALA A 6 -14.82 63.31 2.35
C ALA A 6 -13.71 62.45 2.95
N GLY A 7 -12.91 63.03 3.87
CA GLY A 7 -11.91 62.28 4.62
C GLY A 7 -12.56 61.31 5.61
N PHE A 8 -11.91 60.15 5.87
CA PHE A 8 -12.36 59.15 6.83
C PHE A 8 -12.35 59.72 8.27
N SER A 9 -13.41 59.46 9.01
CA SER A 9 -13.52 59.82 10.42
C SER A 9 -12.54 58.92 11.26
N LEU A 10 -11.96 59.50 12.30
CA LEU A 10 -11.10 58.78 13.24
C LEU A 10 -11.82 57.59 13.89
N LEU A 11 -13.14 57.73 14.14
CA LEU A 11 -13.99 56.65 14.66
C LEU A 11 -14.10 55.48 13.64
N GLU A 12 -14.27 55.81 12.35
CA GLU A 12 -14.39 54.85 11.29
C GLU A 12 -13.11 53.99 11.11
N MET A 13 -11.95 54.63 11.23
CA MET A 13 -10.64 53.92 11.25
C MET A 13 -10.48 53.04 12.47
N LEU A 14 -10.92 53.45 13.65
CA LEU A 14 -10.87 52.59 14.84
C LEU A 14 -11.78 51.36 14.71
N ILE A 15 -12.98 51.54 14.19
CA ILE A 15 -13.91 50.41 13.95
C ILE A 15 -13.30 49.45 12.93
N ALA A 16 -12.75 49.95 11.82
CA ALA A 16 -12.12 49.14 10.81
C ALA A 16 -10.94 48.32 11.32
N LEU A 17 -10.10 48.95 12.17
CA LEU A 17 -8.98 48.26 12.82
C LEU A 17 -9.45 47.18 13.82
N ALA A 18 -10.49 47.45 14.60
CA ALA A 18 -11.06 46.50 15.54
C ALA A 18 -11.64 45.27 14.82
N VAL A 19 -12.43 45.47 13.77
CA VAL A 19 -12.98 44.39 12.95
C VAL A 19 -11.86 43.62 12.26
N GLY A 20 -10.89 44.30 11.66
CA GLY A 20 -9.72 43.69 11.04
C GLY A 20 -8.93 42.83 12.02
N ALA A 21 -8.69 43.26 13.24
CA ALA A 21 -8.00 42.48 14.27
C ALA A 21 -8.76 41.21 14.66
N ILE A 22 -10.10 41.28 14.80
CA ILE A 22 -10.94 40.11 15.10
C ILE A 22 -10.86 39.07 13.98
N LEU A 23 -10.94 39.52 12.70
CA LEU A 23 -10.83 38.64 11.52
C LEU A 23 -9.45 37.97 11.47
N MET A 24 -8.36 38.72 11.67
CA MET A 24 -7.01 38.19 11.68
C MET A 24 -6.80 37.09 12.73
N VAL A 25 -7.30 37.32 13.96
CA VAL A 25 -7.24 36.32 15.07
C VAL A 25 -8.05 35.07 14.70
N SER A 26 -9.22 35.24 14.08
CA SER A 26 -10.08 34.13 13.67
C SER A 26 -9.41 33.26 12.60
N VAL A 27 -8.86 33.87 11.56
CA VAL A 27 -8.13 33.18 10.49
C VAL A 27 -6.88 32.50 11.05
N GLY A 28 -6.13 33.17 11.93
CA GLY A 28 -4.91 32.64 12.55
C GLY A 28 -5.16 31.38 13.39
N ARG A 29 -6.34 31.24 13.97
CA ARG A 29 -6.72 30.03 14.74
C ARG A 29 -7.28 28.92 13.88
N PHE A 30 -8.02 29.24 12.83
CA PHE A 30 -8.73 28.28 12.01
C PHE A 30 -7.83 27.62 10.95
N LEU A 31 -6.90 28.37 10.36
CA LEU A 31 -6.01 27.89 9.30
C LEU A 31 -5.13 26.69 9.73
N PRO A 32 -4.45 26.70 10.89
CA PRO A 32 -3.64 25.55 11.32
C PRO A 32 -4.46 24.28 11.49
N LEU A 33 -5.68 24.38 11.99
CA LEU A 33 -6.59 23.24 12.16
C LEU A 33 -6.96 22.62 10.82
N LEU A 34 -7.27 23.44 9.82
CA LEU A 34 -7.57 22.96 8.46
C LEU A 34 -6.36 22.29 7.82
N LEU A 35 -5.15 22.86 7.99
CA LEU A 35 -3.93 22.28 7.45
C LEU A 35 -3.64 20.91 8.07
N GLU A 36 -3.79 20.78 9.40
CA GLU A 36 -3.60 19.50 10.09
C GLU A 36 -4.59 18.44 9.59
N GLN A 37 -5.86 18.78 9.45
CA GLN A 37 -6.87 17.85 8.92
C GLN A 37 -6.56 17.42 7.48
N ASN A 38 -6.16 18.37 6.62
CA ASN A 38 -5.78 18.07 5.25
C ASN A 38 -4.58 17.11 5.18
N LEU A 39 -3.54 17.33 6.00
CA LEU A 39 -2.38 16.44 6.05
C LEU A 39 -2.75 15.03 6.49
N ARG A 40 -3.62 14.90 7.50
CA ARG A 40 -4.11 13.59 7.95
C ARG A 40 -4.92 12.87 6.86
N LEU A 41 -5.77 13.59 6.13
CA LEU A 41 -6.53 13.04 5.00
C LEU A 41 -5.60 12.58 3.86
N GLN A 42 -4.60 13.39 3.50
CA GLN A 42 -3.60 13.04 2.49
C GLN A 42 -2.84 11.76 2.88
N GLN A 43 -2.36 11.65 4.12
CA GLN A 43 -1.69 10.45 4.62
C GLN A 43 -2.58 9.21 4.53
N ARG A 44 -3.86 9.35 4.88
CA ARG A 44 -4.82 8.23 4.79
C ARG A 44 -5.06 7.80 3.35
N VAL A 45 -5.25 8.73 2.44
CA VAL A 45 -5.46 8.44 1.01
C VAL A 45 -4.23 7.78 0.42
N GLN A 46 -3.03 8.30 0.71
CA GLN A 46 -1.79 7.70 0.24
C GLN A 46 -1.61 6.28 0.79
N LEU A 47 -1.84 6.05 2.09
CA LEU A 47 -1.80 4.72 2.70
C LEU A 47 -2.77 3.75 2.01
N GLN A 48 -3.98 4.20 1.72
CA GLN A 48 -4.99 3.40 1.02
C GLN A 48 -4.52 3.04 -0.39
N GLN A 49 -3.95 3.96 -1.14
CA GLN A 49 -3.44 3.72 -2.49
C GLN A 49 -2.29 2.72 -2.49
N GLU A 50 -1.34 2.88 -1.59
CA GLU A 50 -0.20 1.95 -1.45
C GLU A 50 -0.66 0.53 -1.11
N LEU A 51 -1.55 0.38 -0.12
CA LEU A 51 -2.09 -0.93 0.26
C LEU A 51 -2.91 -1.57 -0.86
N GLN A 52 -3.69 -0.80 -1.61
CA GLN A 52 -4.43 -1.31 -2.76
C GLN A 52 -3.49 -1.77 -3.88
N GLN A 53 -2.44 -1.02 -4.17
CA GLN A 53 -1.45 -1.39 -5.17
C GLN A 53 -0.70 -2.67 -4.80
N LEU A 54 -0.25 -2.79 -3.55
CA LEU A 54 0.37 -4.01 -3.02
C LEU A 54 -0.58 -5.20 -3.09
N SER A 55 -1.81 -5.00 -2.62
CA SER A 55 -2.86 -6.02 -2.65
C SER A 55 -3.14 -6.50 -4.08
N HIS A 56 -3.19 -5.59 -5.05
CA HIS A 56 -3.41 -5.92 -6.47
C HIS A 56 -2.25 -6.69 -7.07
N THR A 57 -1.02 -6.35 -6.69
CA THR A 57 0.20 -7.07 -7.10
C THR A 57 0.19 -8.50 -6.56
N LEU A 58 -0.10 -8.66 -5.27
CA LEU A 58 -0.22 -9.98 -4.63
C LEU A 58 -1.37 -10.80 -5.22
N GLN A 59 -2.53 -10.18 -5.46
CA GLN A 59 -3.67 -10.83 -6.08
C GLN A 59 -3.35 -11.39 -7.45
N LYS A 60 -2.67 -10.61 -8.30
CA LYS A 60 -2.24 -11.09 -9.63
C LYS A 60 -1.27 -12.26 -9.53
N ALA A 61 -0.32 -12.21 -8.61
CA ALA A 61 0.63 -13.31 -8.39
C ALA A 61 -0.10 -14.58 -7.91
N LEU A 62 -1.00 -14.44 -6.93
CA LEU A 62 -1.80 -15.56 -6.40
C LEU A 62 -2.74 -16.18 -7.45
N GLN A 63 -3.33 -15.36 -8.34
CA GLN A 63 -4.16 -15.85 -9.45
C GLN A 63 -3.37 -16.60 -10.52
N ARG A 64 -2.10 -16.24 -10.74
CA ARG A 64 -1.20 -16.93 -11.68
C ARG A 64 -0.65 -18.23 -11.11
N ALA A 65 -0.60 -18.38 -9.79
CA ALA A 65 -0.05 -19.56 -9.15
C ALA A 65 -0.66 -20.85 -9.73
N GLY A 66 0.21 -21.78 -10.11
CA GLY A 66 -0.19 -23.04 -10.72
C GLY A 66 -0.36 -23.01 -12.25
N TYR A 67 -0.34 -21.86 -12.88
CA TYR A 67 -0.41 -21.80 -14.33
C TYR A 67 0.77 -22.54 -14.97
N CYS A 68 0.47 -23.42 -15.91
CA CYS A 68 1.42 -24.15 -16.72
C CYS A 68 0.80 -24.52 -18.06
N ARG A 69 1.44 -24.14 -19.15
CA ARG A 69 0.96 -24.48 -20.50
C ARG A 69 1.15 -25.95 -20.84
N GLY A 70 2.00 -26.67 -20.11
CA GLY A 70 2.34 -28.06 -20.34
C GLY A 70 2.11 -28.96 -19.14
N LYS A 71 3.13 -29.73 -18.77
CA LYS A 71 3.12 -30.64 -17.61
C LYS A 71 4.15 -30.15 -16.59
N CYS A 72 3.74 -29.32 -15.66
CA CYS A 72 4.56 -28.90 -14.54
C CYS A 72 4.31 -29.79 -13.33
N THR A 73 5.34 -30.07 -12.56
CA THR A 73 5.27 -30.96 -11.39
C THR A 73 5.73 -30.22 -10.12
N GLY A 74 5.11 -30.57 -9.01
CA GLY A 74 5.42 -30.00 -7.70
C GLY A 74 4.36 -29.00 -7.19
N PRO A 75 4.53 -28.46 -5.99
CA PRO A 75 3.55 -27.55 -5.40
C PRO A 75 3.58 -26.18 -6.11
N ALA A 76 2.43 -25.75 -6.59
CA ALA A 76 2.25 -24.45 -7.21
C ALA A 76 2.24 -23.30 -6.19
N LEU A 77 1.81 -23.60 -4.97
CA LEU A 77 1.68 -22.69 -3.83
C LEU A 77 2.21 -23.36 -2.57
N THR A 78 3.08 -22.70 -1.87
CA THR A 78 3.55 -23.10 -0.54
C THR A 78 3.36 -21.93 0.42
N LEU A 79 2.64 -22.17 1.51
CA LEU A 79 2.37 -21.17 2.55
C LEU A 79 3.19 -21.55 3.79
N ALA A 80 3.90 -20.58 4.38
CA ALA A 80 4.45 -20.74 5.72
C ALA A 80 3.33 -20.92 6.75
N THR A 81 3.61 -21.57 7.88
CA THR A 81 2.62 -21.85 8.92
C THR A 81 1.92 -20.60 9.45
N SER A 82 2.62 -19.45 9.48
CA SER A 82 2.06 -18.15 9.87
C SER A 82 1.32 -17.45 8.72
N GLY A 83 1.41 -17.97 7.48
CA GLY A 83 0.93 -17.28 6.28
C GLY A 83 1.74 -16.05 5.88
N SER A 84 2.74 -15.65 6.66
CA SER A 84 3.54 -14.44 6.44
C SER A 84 4.63 -14.59 5.36
N CYS A 85 4.74 -15.77 4.76
CA CYS A 85 5.56 -16.02 3.58
C CYS A 85 4.82 -16.96 2.65
N VAL A 86 4.85 -16.62 1.37
CA VAL A 86 4.16 -17.31 0.29
C VAL A 86 5.14 -17.56 -0.84
N LEU A 87 5.25 -18.80 -1.26
CA LEU A 87 6.03 -19.20 -2.43
C LEU A 87 5.08 -19.65 -3.53
N LEU A 88 5.30 -19.16 -4.73
CA LEU A 88 4.41 -19.31 -5.88
C LEU A 88 5.22 -19.79 -7.07
N ARG A 89 4.56 -20.54 -7.96
CA ARG A 89 5.12 -20.97 -9.25
C ARG A 89 4.10 -20.76 -10.34
N TRP A 90 4.54 -20.20 -11.47
CA TRP A 90 3.76 -20.12 -12.70
C TRP A 90 4.68 -20.07 -13.91
N ASP A 91 4.30 -20.69 -15.00
CA ASP A 91 5.00 -20.74 -16.28
C ASP A 91 4.86 -19.36 -16.98
N GLU A 92 5.79 -18.43 -16.70
CA GLU A 92 5.70 -17.04 -17.14
C GLU A 92 5.87 -16.89 -18.64
N ASN A 93 6.79 -17.65 -19.23
CA ASN A 93 7.09 -17.62 -20.67
C ASN A 93 6.23 -18.61 -21.48
N SER A 94 5.34 -19.38 -20.81
CA SER A 94 4.43 -20.35 -21.43
C SER A 94 5.13 -21.43 -22.24
N ASN A 95 6.31 -21.89 -21.79
CA ASN A 95 7.07 -22.95 -22.45
C ASN A 95 6.68 -24.36 -21.99
N GLY A 96 5.76 -24.48 -21.03
CA GLY A 96 5.16 -25.73 -20.58
C GLY A 96 5.90 -26.42 -19.42
N ARG A 97 6.79 -25.73 -18.73
CA ARG A 97 7.52 -26.22 -17.55
C ARG A 97 7.80 -25.09 -16.57
N TRP A 98 8.10 -25.42 -15.34
CA TRP A 98 8.58 -24.46 -14.34
C TRP A 98 10.09 -24.51 -14.23
N GLU A 99 10.77 -23.46 -14.64
CA GLU A 99 12.21 -23.30 -14.49
C GLU A 99 12.56 -23.07 -13.01
N GLY A 100 13.52 -23.90 -12.52
CA GLY A 100 13.97 -23.87 -11.14
C GLY A 100 14.76 -22.62 -10.76
N VAL A 101 15.09 -22.48 -9.48
CA VAL A 101 15.78 -21.33 -8.89
C VAL A 101 17.16 -21.03 -9.46
N GLY A 102 17.81 -22.00 -10.11
CA GLY A 102 19.12 -21.82 -10.77
C GLY A 102 19.04 -21.24 -12.18
N SER A 103 17.84 -21.02 -12.73
CA SER A 103 17.63 -20.49 -14.06
C SER A 103 17.49 -18.97 -14.06
N SER A 104 18.00 -18.28 -15.08
CA SER A 104 17.72 -16.87 -15.34
C SER A 104 16.22 -16.62 -15.61
N ASP A 105 15.54 -17.62 -16.13
CA ASP A 105 14.11 -17.59 -16.45
C ASP A 105 13.24 -18.25 -15.37
N SER A 106 13.75 -18.33 -14.13
CA SER A 106 13.06 -18.98 -13.03
C SER A 106 11.61 -18.55 -12.89
N ASP A 107 10.73 -19.53 -12.71
CA ASP A 107 9.28 -19.38 -12.50
C ASP A 107 8.87 -19.42 -11.02
N PHE A 108 9.86 -19.32 -10.15
CA PHE A 108 9.70 -19.37 -8.71
C PHE A 108 9.70 -17.97 -8.12
N TYR A 109 8.66 -17.65 -7.38
CA TYR A 109 8.44 -16.33 -6.77
C TYR A 109 8.13 -16.49 -5.29
N GLY A 110 8.61 -15.55 -4.51
CA GLY A 110 8.33 -15.47 -3.09
C GLY A 110 7.89 -14.08 -2.64
N TYR A 111 6.98 -14.05 -1.69
CA TYR A 111 6.57 -12.83 -0.97
C TYR A 111 6.64 -13.11 0.52
N ARG A 112 7.24 -12.21 1.30
CA ARG A 112 7.32 -12.36 2.75
C ARG A 112 7.19 -11.03 3.47
N LEU A 113 6.70 -11.09 4.69
CA LEU A 113 6.77 -9.99 5.65
C LEU A 113 8.02 -10.16 6.53
N ARG A 114 8.91 -9.18 6.50
CA ARG A 114 10.08 -9.14 7.36
C ARG A 114 10.34 -7.74 7.88
N SER A 115 10.45 -7.60 9.22
CA SER A 115 10.74 -6.30 9.86
C SER A 115 9.82 -5.17 9.42
N GLY A 116 8.52 -5.45 9.26
CA GLY A 116 7.53 -4.45 8.85
C GLY A 116 7.57 -4.08 7.36
N GLN A 117 8.32 -4.82 6.55
CA GLN A 117 8.44 -4.63 5.11
C GLN A 117 7.88 -5.82 4.35
N LEU A 118 7.09 -5.56 3.34
CA LEU A 118 6.72 -6.58 2.36
C LEU A 118 7.86 -6.68 1.35
N GLU A 119 8.41 -7.88 1.23
CA GLU A 119 9.53 -8.18 0.35
C GLU A 119 9.12 -9.21 -0.70
N MET A 120 9.73 -9.16 -1.87
CA MET A 120 9.57 -10.10 -2.97
C MET A 120 10.93 -10.59 -3.46
N GLN A 121 10.98 -11.83 -3.92
CA GLN A 121 12.14 -12.37 -4.62
C GLN A 121 11.69 -13.30 -5.74
N ARG A 122 12.39 -13.23 -6.88
CA ARG A 122 12.32 -14.23 -7.96
C ARG A 122 13.44 -15.25 -7.77
N ALA A 123 13.29 -16.42 -8.33
CA ALA A 123 14.25 -17.52 -8.23
C ALA A 123 14.48 -17.96 -6.77
N VAL A 124 13.41 -18.14 -6.00
CA VAL A 124 13.45 -18.53 -4.60
C VAL A 124 12.49 -19.68 -4.31
N ASP A 125 12.94 -20.65 -3.52
CA ASP A 125 12.15 -21.83 -3.12
C ASP A 125 11.96 -21.95 -1.60
N ASN A 126 12.46 -20.98 -0.85
CA ASN A 126 12.31 -20.92 0.61
C ASN A 126 12.17 -19.46 1.09
N CYS A 127 11.66 -19.28 2.30
CA CYS A 127 11.39 -17.96 2.88
C CYS A 127 12.60 -17.30 3.55
N ASN A 128 13.74 -17.99 3.59
CA ASN A 128 14.95 -17.53 4.27
C ASN A 128 15.91 -16.84 3.29
N GLY A 129 17.05 -16.43 3.82
CA GLY A 129 18.14 -15.89 3.00
C GLY A 129 18.04 -14.40 2.70
N ASN A 130 18.95 -13.96 1.84
CA ASN A 130 19.14 -12.58 1.40
C ASN A 130 18.74 -12.46 -0.10
N GLY A 131 18.76 -11.24 -0.61
CA GLY A 131 18.42 -10.96 -2.02
C GLY A 131 16.95 -10.61 -2.24
N TRP A 132 16.20 -10.42 -1.17
CA TRP A 132 14.81 -9.97 -1.24
C TRP A 132 14.72 -8.46 -1.49
N GLU A 133 13.88 -8.08 -2.43
CA GLU A 133 13.60 -6.71 -2.79
C GLU A 133 12.42 -6.19 -1.99
N ARG A 134 12.53 -4.98 -1.47
CA ARG A 134 11.43 -4.34 -0.74
C ARG A 134 10.39 -3.81 -1.71
N LEU A 135 9.13 -4.14 -1.46
CA LEU A 135 7.98 -3.59 -2.18
C LEU A 135 7.40 -2.34 -1.51
N THR A 136 7.83 -2.05 -0.28
CA THR A 136 7.33 -0.91 0.52
C THR A 136 8.47 0.02 0.92
N ASP A 137 8.19 1.32 0.97
CA ASP A 137 9.11 2.31 1.52
C ASP A 137 9.00 2.32 3.06
N PRO A 138 10.07 1.93 3.80
CA PRO A 138 10.05 1.90 5.26
C PRO A 138 9.89 3.28 5.91
N ALA A 139 10.22 4.36 5.20
CA ALA A 139 10.05 5.72 5.70
C ALA A 139 8.58 6.15 5.76
N PHE A 140 7.74 5.57 4.91
CA PHE A 140 6.33 5.92 4.84
C PHE A 140 5.41 4.82 5.37
N LEU A 141 5.61 3.55 4.95
CA LEU A 141 4.67 2.45 5.18
C LEU A 141 5.32 1.31 5.98
N THR A 142 4.72 0.96 7.09
CA THR A 142 5.02 -0.26 7.85
C THR A 142 3.90 -1.26 7.65
N ILE A 143 4.20 -2.45 7.16
CA ILE A 143 3.25 -3.57 7.10
C ILE A 143 3.21 -4.26 8.45
N GLU A 144 2.05 -4.21 9.10
CA GLU A 144 1.83 -4.80 10.42
C GLU A 144 1.44 -6.27 10.32
N ASN A 145 0.68 -6.61 9.27
CA ASN A 145 0.29 -7.98 9.01
C ASN A 145 0.23 -8.25 7.50
N PHE A 146 0.75 -9.39 7.11
CA PHE A 146 0.57 -10.01 5.79
C PHE A 146 0.32 -11.49 6.00
N SER A 147 -0.80 -11.98 5.52
CA SER A 147 -1.08 -13.41 5.54
C SER A 147 -1.90 -13.85 4.35
N VAL A 148 -1.63 -15.07 3.90
CA VAL A 148 -2.42 -15.78 2.91
C VAL A 148 -2.89 -17.10 3.51
N VAL A 149 -4.19 -17.31 3.49
CA VAL A 149 -4.82 -18.53 4.00
C VAL A 149 -5.56 -19.22 2.86
N ARG A 150 -5.34 -20.54 2.70
CA ARG A 150 -6.04 -21.35 1.70
C ARG A 150 -7.27 -22.00 2.29
N GLN A 151 -8.40 -21.86 1.61
CA GLN A 151 -9.66 -22.53 1.92
C GLN A 151 -10.21 -23.20 0.64
N GLY A 152 -9.89 -24.48 0.47
CA GLY A 152 -10.21 -25.20 -0.75
C GLY A 152 -9.49 -24.62 -1.97
N THR A 153 -10.25 -24.12 -2.95
CA THR A 153 -9.75 -23.45 -4.16
C THR A 153 -9.59 -21.94 -3.99
N ARG A 154 -10.04 -21.38 -2.86
CA ARG A 154 -9.95 -19.94 -2.58
C ARG A 154 -8.77 -19.62 -1.66
N LEU A 155 -8.22 -18.46 -1.89
CA LEU A 155 -7.18 -17.88 -1.05
C LEU A 155 -7.71 -16.58 -0.43
N MET A 156 -7.54 -16.43 0.87
CA MET A 156 -7.79 -15.17 1.54
C MET A 156 -6.46 -14.45 1.75
N LEU A 157 -6.32 -13.30 1.12
CA LEU A 157 -5.22 -12.37 1.33
C LEU A 157 -5.64 -11.36 2.38
N HIS A 158 -4.84 -11.24 3.43
CA HIS A 158 -5.01 -10.22 4.46
C HIS A 158 -3.74 -9.36 4.53
N LEU A 159 -3.92 -8.05 4.47
CA LEU A 159 -2.84 -7.08 4.51
C LEU A 159 -3.23 -5.90 5.41
N THR A 160 -2.42 -5.62 6.44
CA THR A 160 -2.57 -4.44 7.31
C THR A 160 -1.33 -3.60 7.23
N GLY A 161 -1.51 -2.31 6.98
CA GLY A 161 -0.41 -1.36 6.94
C GLY A 161 -0.68 -0.11 7.76
N ARG A 162 0.39 0.52 8.20
CA ARG A 162 0.36 1.75 9.01
C ARG A 162 1.29 2.82 8.44
N ALA A 163 0.77 4.04 8.38
CA ALA A 163 1.53 5.25 8.06
C ALA A 163 1.26 6.31 9.15
N GLY A 164 2.28 6.64 9.93
CA GLY A 164 2.13 7.52 11.09
C GLY A 164 1.11 6.97 12.10
N ALA A 165 0.06 7.74 12.38
CA ALA A 165 -1.04 7.36 13.27
C ALA A 165 -2.20 6.62 12.56
N GLN A 166 -2.15 6.48 11.23
CA GLN A 166 -3.21 5.84 10.44
C GLN A 166 -2.87 4.37 10.20
N SER A 167 -3.81 3.47 10.48
CA SER A 167 -3.73 2.04 10.13
C SER A 167 -4.94 1.67 9.27
N LEU A 168 -4.70 0.89 8.23
CA LEU A 168 -5.73 0.39 7.31
C LEU A 168 -5.50 -1.09 7.05
N GLN A 169 -6.60 -1.81 6.86
CA GLN A 169 -6.64 -3.22 6.55
C GLN A 169 -7.33 -3.43 5.21
N VAL A 170 -6.81 -4.39 4.45
CA VAL A 170 -7.35 -4.83 3.17
C VAL A 170 -7.45 -6.35 3.19
N GLU A 171 -8.62 -6.87 2.81
CA GLU A 171 -8.89 -8.29 2.67
C GLU A 171 -9.44 -8.59 1.28
N HIS A 172 -8.89 -9.62 0.63
CA HIS A 172 -9.38 -10.07 -0.67
C HIS A 172 -9.50 -11.59 -0.72
N TRP A 173 -10.65 -12.04 -1.21
CA TRP A 173 -10.83 -13.41 -1.64
C TRP A 173 -10.38 -13.56 -3.08
N ILE A 174 -9.51 -14.50 -3.32
CA ILE A 174 -8.89 -14.77 -4.61
C ILE A 174 -9.22 -16.20 -5.01
N GLU A 175 -9.70 -16.39 -6.20
CA GLU A 175 -9.92 -17.71 -6.74
C GLU A 175 -8.64 -18.26 -7.36
N GLY A 176 -8.16 -19.38 -6.81
CA GLY A 176 -6.97 -20.10 -7.31
C GLY A 176 -7.36 -20.99 -8.48
N ARG A 177 -7.41 -20.42 -9.68
CA ARG A 177 -7.91 -21.13 -10.89
C ARG A 177 -7.07 -22.34 -11.30
N ASN A 178 -5.81 -22.37 -10.89
CA ASN A 178 -4.82 -23.39 -11.27
C ASN A 178 -4.24 -24.14 -10.04
N LEU A 179 -4.88 -24.01 -8.86
CA LEU A 179 -4.42 -24.59 -7.59
C LEU A 179 -5.17 -25.85 -7.22
#